data_7744fbcf590e76311ccc1349da3da461
#
_entry.id   7744fbcf590e76311ccc1349da3da461
#
_cell.length_a   1.000
_cell.length_b   1.000
_cell.length_c   1.000
_cell.angle_alpha   90.00
_cell.angle_beta   90.00
_cell.angle_gamma   90.00
#
_symmetry.space_group_name_H-M   'P 1'
#
loop_
_entity.id
_entity.type
_entity.pdbx_description
1 polymer ?
#
loop_
_entity_poly.entity_id
_entity_poly.type
_entity_poly.pdbx_seq_one_letter_code
_entity_poly.pdbx_strand_id
1 'polypeptide(L)'
;ARQWLAAALRLGLMIREWDGSPEPGQGGADPDGWLLSYQGAARHRERLLRDLPERLAGEPWLAIADEVHHLGLDPEEPEAMGWGQVFSELTSPARLRLGLSGTPFRADALAFCAARRIRMRESGTIVERIVPDLCVEPHRLIQAGDVRPLEFRFQDGWVEHGRGPAGTERQTSPLSQEARESWRARNLRRAIRPGDGGGIAQRLLIQARGRLEQVRALHSGAGGLVIARDIHHARQIAEWLREEGEEPVLVHSLDPEASNRLASFRGGIGRWLVSVDMCAEGFDAPRLRVVAYLSTVVTRSRFVQAITRAVRLEDDRMGAEGIPRDPSYVFAPADPLLIAHARTWARSEPYVIRSHAASPAPEMGGPGAGGAQTLTALADGAGAVIHLGGPELPAFLAKPARSDYHRPAPGFTTLCQPTPTNAWDAGKVP
;
A
#
# COMPACT_ATOMS: atom_id res chain seq x y z
N ALA A 1 2.59 7.56 -14.30
CA ALA A 1 2.39 8.20 -15.60
C ALA A 1 2.02 7.18 -16.69
N ARG A 2 2.90 6.24 -17.08
CA ARG A 2 2.70 5.32 -18.22
C ARG A 2 1.38 4.53 -18.18
N GLN A 3 0.93 4.06 -17.03
CA GLN A 3 -0.33 3.31 -16.89
C GLN A 3 -1.55 4.20 -17.19
N TRP A 4 -1.54 5.45 -16.74
CA TRP A 4 -2.59 6.42 -17.01
C TRP A 4 -2.65 6.77 -18.51
N LEU A 5 -1.50 7.01 -19.14
CA LEU A 5 -1.42 7.26 -20.58
C LEU A 5 -1.97 6.09 -21.39
N ALA A 6 -1.57 4.86 -21.05
CA ALA A 6 -2.06 3.64 -21.71
C ALA A 6 -3.57 3.42 -21.48
N ALA A 7 -4.09 3.72 -20.29
CA ALA A 7 -5.51 3.60 -19.98
C ALA A 7 -6.34 4.62 -20.76
N ALA A 8 -5.90 5.88 -20.79
CA ALA A 8 -6.56 6.93 -21.55
C ALA A 8 -6.62 6.60 -23.06
N LEU A 9 -5.50 6.14 -23.62
CA LEU A 9 -5.43 5.77 -25.04
C LEU A 9 -6.42 4.64 -25.38
N ARG A 10 -6.60 3.64 -24.49
CA ARG A 10 -7.62 2.58 -24.68
C ARG A 10 -9.06 3.11 -24.69
N LEU A 11 -9.29 4.26 -24.08
CA LEU A 11 -10.58 4.97 -24.08
C LEU A 11 -10.72 5.96 -25.23
N GLY A 12 -9.73 6.06 -26.10
CA GLY A 12 -9.69 7.04 -27.19
C GLY A 12 -9.35 8.45 -26.72
N LEU A 13 -8.85 8.62 -25.49
CA LEU A 13 -8.46 9.92 -24.93
C LEU A 13 -6.95 10.13 -25.09
N MET A 14 -6.59 11.31 -25.57
CA MET A 14 -5.19 11.74 -25.69
C MET A 14 -4.81 12.63 -24.50
N ILE A 15 -4.19 12.04 -23.48
CA ILE A 15 -3.62 12.83 -22.39
C ILE A 15 -2.11 12.95 -22.56
N ARG A 16 -1.54 14.06 -22.10
CA ARG A 16 -0.10 14.34 -22.15
C ARG A 16 0.47 14.57 -20.75
N GLU A 17 1.69 14.11 -20.53
CA GLU A 17 2.43 14.48 -19.34
C GLU A 17 2.84 15.95 -19.43
N TRP A 18 2.54 16.72 -18.39
CA TRP A 18 2.93 18.12 -18.34
C TRP A 18 4.39 18.21 -17.87
N ASP A 19 5.25 18.70 -18.75
CA ASP A 19 6.69 18.79 -18.54
C ASP A 19 7.16 20.19 -18.11
N GLY A 20 6.23 21.12 -17.92
CA GLY A 20 6.55 22.51 -17.59
C GLY A 20 6.83 23.39 -18.82
N SER A 21 6.74 22.88 -20.03
CA SER A 21 6.92 23.67 -21.24
C SER A 21 5.75 24.61 -21.49
N PRO A 22 5.99 25.87 -21.97
CA PRO A 22 4.92 26.82 -22.22
C PRO A 22 4.14 26.54 -23.49
N GLU A 23 4.66 25.74 -24.42
CA GLU A 23 4.08 25.61 -25.75
C GLU A 23 3.33 24.28 -25.94
N PRO A 24 2.09 24.32 -26.51
CA PRO A 24 1.59 23.17 -27.21
C PRO A 24 2.55 22.94 -28.39
N GLY A 25 3.09 21.72 -28.47
CA GLY A 25 4.02 21.38 -29.56
C GLY A 25 3.43 21.81 -30.89
N GLN A 26 4.20 22.56 -31.66
CA GLN A 26 3.79 23.12 -32.95
C GLN A 26 3.12 22.04 -33.80
N GLY A 27 1.83 22.16 -34.07
CA GLY A 27 1.12 21.39 -35.09
C GLY A 27 0.32 20.16 -34.64
N GLY A 28 0.04 19.96 -33.33
CA GLY A 28 -0.83 18.85 -32.84
C GLY A 28 -2.15 19.38 -32.29
N ALA A 29 -3.21 18.54 -32.36
CA ALA A 29 -4.46 18.79 -31.65
C ALA A 29 -4.21 18.95 -30.14
N ASP A 30 -4.99 19.82 -29.48
CA ASP A 30 -4.96 19.97 -28.04
C ASP A 30 -5.26 18.62 -27.38
N PRO A 31 -4.54 18.25 -26.31
CA PRO A 31 -4.82 16.99 -25.61
C PRO A 31 -6.14 17.08 -24.84
N ASP A 32 -6.83 15.94 -24.72
CA ASP A 32 -8.05 15.82 -23.91
C ASP A 32 -7.78 16.01 -22.41
N GLY A 33 -6.52 15.99 -22.00
CA GLY A 33 -6.14 16.20 -20.60
C GLY A 33 -4.65 16.19 -20.34
N TRP A 34 -4.30 16.54 -19.11
CA TRP A 34 -2.92 16.67 -18.64
C TRP A 34 -2.68 15.74 -17.48
N LEU A 35 -1.52 15.09 -17.46
CA LEU A 35 -1.04 14.26 -16.39
C LEU A 35 0.10 14.97 -15.64
N LEU A 36 -0.06 15.14 -14.33
CA LEU A 36 0.91 15.78 -13.46
C LEU A 36 1.25 14.86 -12.28
N SER A 37 2.52 14.90 -11.84
CA SER A 37 2.86 14.35 -10.53
C SER A 37 2.57 15.38 -9.43
N TYR A 38 2.26 14.95 -8.21
CA TYR A 38 2.05 15.86 -7.07
C TYR A 38 3.28 16.73 -6.79
N GLN A 39 4.46 16.16 -6.90
CA GLN A 39 5.73 16.88 -6.76
C GLN A 39 5.93 17.91 -7.88
N GLY A 40 5.60 17.54 -9.11
CA GLY A 40 5.66 18.46 -10.26
C GLY A 40 4.68 19.60 -10.11
N ALA A 41 3.44 19.31 -9.71
CA ALA A 41 2.42 20.32 -9.46
C ALA A 41 2.84 21.30 -8.35
N ALA A 42 3.41 20.80 -7.25
CA ALA A 42 3.89 21.65 -6.17
C ALA A 42 5.09 22.53 -6.61
N ARG A 43 6.04 21.95 -7.33
CA ARG A 43 7.22 22.69 -7.84
C ARG A 43 6.84 23.83 -8.78
N HIS A 44 5.82 23.62 -9.60
CA HIS A 44 5.40 24.56 -10.64
C HIS A 44 4.07 25.25 -10.35
N ARG A 45 3.69 25.33 -9.05
CA ARG A 45 2.40 25.82 -8.58
C ARG A 45 1.98 27.16 -9.18
N GLU A 46 2.84 28.19 -9.06
CA GLU A 46 2.52 29.54 -9.53
C GLU A 46 2.24 29.59 -11.04
N ARG A 47 3.00 28.84 -11.81
CA ARG A 47 2.82 28.75 -13.24
C ARG A 47 1.51 28.01 -13.59
N LEU A 48 1.24 26.88 -12.93
CA LEU A 48 0.02 26.12 -13.16
C LEU A 48 -1.24 26.91 -12.78
N LEU A 49 -1.20 27.67 -11.69
CA LEU A 49 -2.32 28.54 -11.28
C LEU A 49 -2.61 29.65 -12.30
N ARG A 50 -1.61 30.11 -13.04
CA ARG A 50 -1.78 31.09 -14.10
C ARG A 50 -2.24 30.45 -15.42
N ASP A 51 -1.56 29.41 -15.87
CA ASP A 51 -1.70 28.85 -17.21
C ASP A 51 -2.91 27.88 -17.33
N LEU A 52 -3.23 27.13 -16.28
CA LEU A 52 -4.27 26.12 -16.31
C LEU A 52 -5.70 26.69 -16.49
N PRO A 53 -6.09 27.76 -15.77
CA PRO A 53 -7.40 28.38 -15.96
C PRO A 53 -7.61 28.92 -17.38
N GLU A 54 -6.58 29.49 -17.99
CA GLU A 54 -6.68 30.02 -19.38
C GLU A 54 -6.87 28.87 -20.39
N ARG A 55 -6.19 27.75 -20.19
CA ARG A 55 -6.28 26.58 -21.10
C ARG A 55 -7.58 25.80 -20.95
N LEU A 56 -8.20 25.84 -19.77
CA LEU A 56 -9.45 25.14 -19.45
C LEU A 56 -10.65 26.09 -19.47
N ALA A 57 -10.45 27.34 -19.90
CA ALA A 57 -11.49 28.38 -19.90
C ALA A 57 -12.66 27.97 -20.80
N GLY A 58 -13.85 27.92 -20.23
CA GLY A 58 -15.09 27.66 -20.94
C GLY A 58 -15.52 26.19 -21.04
N GLU A 59 -14.67 25.23 -20.74
CA GLU A 59 -15.02 23.80 -20.77
C GLU A 59 -15.12 23.21 -19.36
N PRO A 60 -16.14 22.40 -19.07
CA PRO A 60 -16.23 21.68 -17.81
C PRO A 60 -15.19 20.55 -17.79
N TRP A 61 -14.34 20.51 -16.78
CA TRP A 61 -13.28 19.52 -16.66
C TRP A 61 -13.36 18.72 -15.37
N LEU A 62 -12.74 17.54 -15.38
CA LEU A 62 -12.63 16.60 -14.27
C LEU A 62 -11.19 16.60 -13.76
N ALA A 63 -11.01 16.77 -12.46
CA ALA A 63 -9.74 16.53 -11.78
C ALA A 63 -9.73 15.14 -11.17
N ILE A 64 -8.71 14.34 -11.47
CA ILE A 64 -8.52 13.01 -10.91
C ILE A 64 -7.25 13.01 -10.06
N ALA A 65 -7.37 12.64 -8.79
CA ALA A 65 -6.25 12.42 -7.88
C ALA A 65 -6.09 10.92 -7.62
N ASP A 66 -5.03 10.33 -8.16
CA ASP A 66 -4.65 8.95 -7.87
C ASP A 66 -3.88 8.89 -6.55
N GLU A 67 -4.07 7.82 -5.76
CA GLU A 67 -3.52 7.70 -4.41
C GLU A 67 -3.78 8.97 -3.56
N VAL A 68 -5.03 9.40 -3.55
CA VAL A 68 -5.46 10.67 -2.93
C VAL A 68 -5.10 10.80 -1.45
N HIS A 69 -4.81 9.70 -0.78
CA HIS A 69 -4.36 9.70 0.62
C HIS A 69 -3.00 10.39 0.84
N HIS A 70 -2.22 10.67 -0.22
CA HIS A 70 -1.02 11.51 -0.13
C HIS A 70 -1.32 13.01 -0.03
N LEU A 71 -2.55 13.43 -0.32
CA LEU A 71 -2.96 14.83 -0.31
C LEU A 71 -3.50 15.24 1.08
N GLY A 72 -2.63 15.30 2.08
CA GLY A 72 -2.98 15.68 3.45
C GLY A 72 -3.56 17.10 3.55
N LEU A 73 -4.39 17.30 4.57
CA LEU A 73 -5.04 18.58 4.89
C LEU A 73 -4.79 19.00 6.36
N ASP A 74 -3.63 18.76 6.90
CA ASP A 74 -3.32 19.18 8.27
C ASP A 74 -2.65 20.55 8.30
N PRO A 75 -3.21 21.54 8.99
CA PRO A 75 -2.59 22.83 9.23
C PRO A 75 -1.30 22.75 10.05
N GLU A 76 -1.10 21.68 10.82
CA GLU A 76 0.06 21.52 11.70
C GLU A 76 1.25 20.84 11.02
N GLU A 77 1.08 20.26 9.82
CA GLU A 77 2.15 19.66 9.02
C GLU A 77 2.31 20.36 7.65
N PRO A 78 3.12 21.40 7.55
CA PRO A 78 3.26 22.23 6.33
C PRO A 78 3.71 21.46 5.08
N GLU A 79 4.55 20.44 5.22
CA GLU A 79 5.05 19.67 4.06
C GLU A 79 4.02 18.70 3.51
N ALA A 80 3.25 18.04 4.36
CA ALA A 80 2.13 17.20 3.94
C ALA A 80 0.97 18.05 3.37
N MET A 81 0.86 19.31 3.78
CA MET A 81 -0.08 20.28 3.24
C MET A 81 0.26 20.75 1.83
N GLY A 82 1.52 20.81 1.46
CA GLY A 82 1.94 21.41 0.19
C GLY A 82 1.20 20.80 -1.00
N TRP A 83 1.14 19.49 -1.09
CA TRP A 83 0.48 18.81 -2.22
C TRP A 83 -1.05 18.91 -2.16
N GLY A 84 -1.65 18.73 -0.97
CA GLY A 84 -3.09 18.84 -0.80
C GLY A 84 -3.60 20.25 -1.05
N GLN A 85 -2.89 21.27 -0.58
CA GLN A 85 -3.20 22.66 -0.83
C GLN A 85 -3.11 23.00 -2.32
N VAL A 86 -2.00 22.64 -2.97
CA VAL A 86 -1.81 22.88 -4.40
C VAL A 86 -2.89 22.18 -5.22
N PHE A 87 -3.21 20.93 -4.92
CA PHE A 87 -4.30 20.23 -5.57
C PHE A 87 -5.64 20.97 -5.40
N SER A 88 -5.96 21.39 -4.18
CA SER A 88 -7.21 22.09 -3.87
C SER A 88 -7.31 23.42 -4.63
N GLU A 89 -6.22 24.18 -4.67
CA GLU A 89 -6.16 25.45 -5.39
C GLU A 89 -6.29 25.26 -6.91
N LEU A 90 -5.49 24.36 -7.50
CA LEU A 90 -5.50 24.09 -8.94
C LEU A 90 -6.85 23.54 -9.41
N THR A 91 -7.51 22.72 -8.58
CA THR A 91 -8.76 22.05 -8.96
C THR A 91 -10.01 22.75 -8.44
N SER A 92 -9.86 23.93 -7.82
CA SER A 92 -10.99 24.74 -7.35
C SER A 92 -12.03 25.00 -8.45
N PRO A 93 -11.65 25.33 -9.71
CA PRO A 93 -12.61 25.58 -10.79
C PRO A 93 -13.07 24.29 -11.48
N ALA A 94 -12.58 23.12 -11.12
CA ALA A 94 -13.01 21.85 -11.71
C ALA A 94 -14.49 21.57 -11.41
N ARG A 95 -15.23 21.12 -12.41
CA ARG A 95 -16.63 20.72 -12.21
C ARG A 95 -16.78 19.51 -11.29
N LEU A 96 -15.87 18.57 -11.39
CA LEU A 96 -15.83 17.37 -10.56
C LEU A 96 -14.39 17.09 -10.10
N ARG A 97 -14.26 16.58 -8.89
CA ARG A 97 -13.01 16.05 -8.35
C ARG A 97 -13.20 14.61 -7.94
N LEU A 98 -12.34 13.72 -8.47
CA LEU A 98 -12.36 12.30 -8.19
C LEU A 98 -11.08 11.93 -7.44
N GLY A 99 -11.21 11.46 -6.22
CA GLY A 99 -10.10 10.89 -5.45
C GLY A 99 -10.13 9.37 -5.52
N LEU A 100 -9.03 8.76 -5.94
CA LEU A 100 -8.86 7.31 -6.02
C LEU A 100 -7.84 6.86 -4.97
N SER A 101 -8.13 5.77 -4.26
CA SER A 101 -7.18 5.14 -3.35
C SER A 101 -7.54 3.69 -3.11
N GLY A 102 -6.54 2.81 -3.22
CA GLY A 102 -6.64 1.42 -2.75
C GLY A 102 -6.39 1.28 -1.25
N THR A 103 -5.80 2.31 -0.63
CA THR A 103 -5.47 2.38 0.79
C THR A 103 -5.92 3.71 1.38
N PRO A 104 -7.24 3.90 1.60
CA PRO A 104 -7.81 5.20 1.99
C PRO A 104 -7.52 5.55 3.45
N PHE A 105 -6.29 5.36 3.91
CA PHE A 105 -5.85 5.64 5.27
C PHE A 105 -4.42 6.18 5.28
N ARG A 106 -4.20 7.16 6.14
CA ARG A 106 -2.89 7.76 6.39
C ARG A 106 -2.29 7.20 7.68
N ALA A 107 -0.96 7.16 7.75
CA ALA A 107 -0.25 6.71 8.95
C ALA A 107 -0.50 7.63 10.16
N ASP A 108 -0.68 8.92 9.90
CA ASP A 108 -0.98 9.97 10.88
C ASP A 108 -2.46 10.01 11.31
N ALA A 109 -3.32 9.21 10.69
CA ALA A 109 -4.77 9.21 10.89
C ALA A 109 -5.45 10.56 10.61
N LEU A 110 -4.85 11.39 9.73
CA LEU A 110 -5.37 12.68 9.33
C LEU A 110 -6.27 12.60 8.09
N ALA A 111 -7.01 13.66 7.83
CA ALA A 111 -7.82 13.79 6.64
C ALA A 111 -6.98 14.06 5.39
N PHE A 112 -7.55 13.80 4.23
CA PHE A 112 -6.98 14.20 2.94
C PHE A 112 -8.02 14.92 2.08
N CYS A 113 -7.56 15.71 1.12
CA CYS A 113 -8.47 16.48 0.27
C CYS A 113 -9.27 15.57 -0.69
N ALA A 114 -10.35 16.12 -1.26
CA ALA A 114 -11.30 15.40 -2.11
C ALA A 114 -11.97 14.18 -1.45
N ALA A 115 -11.97 14.11 -0.12
CA ALA A 115 -12.63 13.05 0.64
C ALA A 115 -13.86 13.58 1.37
N ARG A 116 -15.00 12.89 1.24
CA ARG A 116 -16.21 13.19 2.01
C ARG A 116 -16.02 12.72 3.45
N ARG A 117 -16.34 13.57 4.41
CA ARG A 117 -16.22 13.32 5.84
C ARG A 117 -17.57 13.38 6.52
N ILE A 118 -17.80 12.48 7.45
CA ILE A 118 -18.97 12.50 8.33
C ILE A 118 -18.52 12.46 9.79
N ARG A 119 -19.23 13.19 10.63
CA ARG A 119 -19.06 13.15 12.09
C ARG A 119 -20.13 12.26 12.68
N MET A 120 -19.70 11.29 13.48
CA MET A 120 -20.59 10.35 14.17
C MET A 120 -20.28 10.36 15.66
N ARG A 121 -21.29 10.11 16.47
CA ARG A 121 -21.11 9.95 17.92
C ARG A 121 -21.03 8.46 18.23
N GLU A 122 -19.86 8.01 18.70
CA GLU A 122 -19.62 6.63 19.10
C GLU A 122 -19.17 6.58 20.55
N SER A 123 -19.87 5.82 21.38
CA SER A 123 -19.54 5.67 22.80
C SER A 123 -19.30 6.99 23.55
N GLY A 124 -20.05 8.03 23.16
CA GLY A 124 -19.93 9.36 23.78
C GLY A 124 -18.88 10.28 23.16
N THR A 125 -18.02 9.78 22.29
CA THR A 125 -16.98 10.55 21.61
C THR A 125 -17.40 10.89 20.17
N ILE A 126 -17.04 12.09 19.70
CA ILE A 126 -17.26 12.46 18.29
C ILE A 126 -16.11 11.87 17.48
N VAL A 127 -16.44 11.00 16.53
CA VAL A 127 -15.50 10.38 15.60
C VAL A 127 -15.77 10.92 14.21
N GLU A 128 -14.74 11.37 13.52
CA GLU A 128 -14.81 11.78 12.13
C GLU A 128 -14.33 10.62 11.24
N ARG A 129 -15.13 10.29 10.22
CA ARG A 129 -14.81 9.20 9.28
C ARG A 129 -14.81 9.71 7.85
N ILE A 130 -13.91 9.17 7.04
CA ILE A 130 -13.96 9.31 5.59
C ILE A 130 -14.94 8.29 5.04
N VAL A 131 -15.89 8.76 4.25
CA VAL A 131 -16.89 7.93 3.59
C VAL A 131 -16.67 8.02 2.09
N PRO A 132 -16.30 6.89 1.44
CA PRO A 132 -16.18 6.85 -0.01
C PRO A 132 -17.57 6.96 -0.66
N ASP A 133 -17.66 7.61 -1.81
CA ASP A 133 -18.89 7.63 -2.62
C ASP A 133 -19.08 6.30 -3.33
N LEU A 134 -17.96 5.64 -3.68
CA LEU A 134 -17.93 4.27 -4.21
C LEU A 134 -16.85 3.48 -3.48
N CYS A 135 -17.21 2.32 -2.96
CA CYS A 135 -16.27 1.37 -2.36
C CYS A 135 -16.57 -0.03 -2.90
N VAL A 136 -15.53 -0.69 -3.40
CA VAL A 136 -15.61 -2.11 -3.74
C VAL A 136 -14.78 -2.88 -2.74
N GLU A 137 -15.45 -3.66 -1.91
CA GLU A 137 -14.80 -4.41 -0.84
C GLU A 137 -13.99 -5.59 -1.38
N PRO A 138 -12.82 -5.90 -0.81
CA PRO A 138 -11.95 -6.98 -1.28
C PRO A 138 -12.65 -8.33 -1.43
N HIS A 139 -13.57 -8.68 -0.52
CA HIS A 139 -14.28 -9.95 -0.58
C HIS A 139 -15.17 -10.07 -1.83
N ARG A 140 -15.78 -8.98 -2.29
CA ARG A 140 -16.58 -8.97 -3.53
C ARG A 140 -15.72 -9.21 -4.76
N LEU A 141 -14.55 -8.58 -4.81
CA LEU A 141 -13.58 -8.78 -5.90
C LEU A 141 -13.06 -10.22 -5.92
N ILE A 142 -12.82 -10.82 -4.75
CA ILE A 142 -12.38 -12.21 -4.64
C ILE A 142 -13.49 -13.16 -5.10
N GLN A 143 -14.75 -12.92 -4.70
CA GLN A 143 -15.89 -13.72 -5.13
C GLN A 143 -16.15 -13.63 -6.64
N ALA A 144 -16.00 -12.44 -7.21
CA ALA A 144 -16.10 -12.24 -8.65
C ALA A 144 -14.92 -12.86 -9.42
N GLY A 145 -13.84 -13.22 -8.72
CA GLY A 145 -12.61 -13.72 -9.33
C GLY A 145 -11.77 -12.63 -9.99
N ASP A 146 -11.99 -11.37 -9.65
CA ASP A 146 -11.24 -10.23 -10.19
C ASP A 146 -9.87 -10.09 -9.53
N VAL A 147 -9.73 -10.61 -8.31
CA VAL A 147 -8.47 -10.65 -7.56
C VAL A 147 -8.30 -11.99 -6.85
N ARG A 148 -7.07 -12.29 -6.44
CA ARG A 148 -6.75 -13.49 -5.66
C ARG A 148 -6.98 -13.28 -4.18
N PRO A 149 -7.43 -14.31 -3.44
CA PRO A 149 -7.37 -14.29 -1.98
C PRO A 149 -5.93 -14.29 -1.48
N LEU A 150 -5.71 -13.81 -0.26
CA LEU A 150 -4.41 -13.84 0.40
C LEU A 150 -4.44 -14.81 1.59
N GLU A 151 -3.41 -15.63 1.68
CA GLU A 151 -3.09 -16.40 2.88
C GLU A 151 -1.87 -15.82 3.56
N PHE A 152 -1.99 -15.51 4.85
CA PHE A 152 -0.91 -14.97 5.65
C PHE A 152 -0.24 -16.06 6.48
N ARG A 153 1.06 -16.02 6.54
CA ARG A 153 1.93 -16.90 7.34
C ARG A 153 2.91 -16.04 8.12
N PHE A 154 2.61 -15.83 9.38
CA PHE A 154 3.47 -15.07 10.28
C PHE A 154 4.40 -16.01 11.02
N GLN A 155 5.71 -15.85 10.82
CA GLN A 155 6.72 -16.60 11.55
C GLN A 155 6.88 -15.98 12.93
N ASP A 156 6.43 -16.68 13.96
CA ASP A 156 6.64 -16.30 15.34
C ASP A 156 8.00 -16.78 15.85
N GLY A 157 8.39 -16.33 17.02
CA GLY A 157 9.64 -16.67 17.67
C GLY A 157 9.93 -15.79 18.87
N TRP A 158 11.19 -15.75 19.23
CA TRP A 158 11.69 -14.98 20.35
C TRP A 158 12.96 -14.22 19.97
N VAL A 159 13.21 -13.13 20.69
CA VAL A 159 14.45 -12.32 20.54
C VAL A 159 15.10 -12.19 21.91
N GLU A 160 16.38 -12.48 21.97
CA GLU A 160 17.20 -12.35 23.16
C GLU A 160 17.86 -10.96 23.18
N HIS A 161 17.69 -10.27 24.29
CA HIS A 161 18.29 -8.97 24.55
C HIS A 161 19.35 -9.05 25.63
N GLY A 162 20.48 -8.41 25.41
CA GLY A 162 21.53 -8.22 26.41
C GLY A 162 21.45 -6.84 27.06
N ARG A 163 21.68 -6.79 28.35
CA ARG A 163 21.80 -5.54 29.12
C ARG A 163 23.14 -5.50 29.85
N GLY A 164 23.73 -4.32 29.90
CA GLY A 164 25.03 -4.10 30.55
C GLY A 164 26.25 -4.17 29.64
N PRO A 165 27.45 -3.83 30.15
CA PRO A 165 28.67 -3.65 29.36
C PRO A 165 29.17 -4.91 28.63
N ALA A 166 28.68 -6.08 28.99
CA ALA A 166 29.04 -7.36 28.36
C ALA A 166 27.80 -8.21 28.03
N GLY A 167 26.58 -7.65 28.04
CA GLY A 167 25.36 -8.44 27.84
C GLY A 167 25.13 -9.49 28.92
N THR A 168 25.58 -9.25 30.15
CA THR A 168 25.58 -10.20 31.26
C THR A 168 24.17 -10.55 31.75
N GLU A 169 23.23 -9.62 31.61
CA GLU A 169 21.82 -9.89 31.86
C GLU A 169 21.11 -10.15 30.54
N ARG A 170 20.63 -11.39 30.36
CA ARG A 170 19.88 -11.77 29.17
C ARG A 170 18.39 -11.80 29.47
N GLN A 171 17.61 -11.20 28.59
CA GLN A 171 16.16 -11.22 28.67
C GLN A 171 15.57 -11.62 27.32
N THR A 172 14.68 -12.61 27.33
CA THR A 172 13.99 -13.08 26.14
C THR A 172 12.65 -12.37 25.99
N SER A 173 12.33 -11.93 24.78
CA SER A 173 11.07 -11.30 24.44
C SER A 173 10.40 -12.08 23.31
N PRO A 174 9.12 -12.50 23.46
CA PRO A 174 8.38 -13.14 22.39
C PRO A 174 8.05 -12.11 21.29
N LEU A 175 8.07 -12.53 20.01
CA LEU A 175 7.83 -11.63 18.90
C LEU A 175 6.35 -11.19 18.82
N SER A 176 5.42 -12.15 18.84
CA SER A 176 3.98 -11.89 18.61
C SER A 176 3.24 -11.29 19.81
N GLN A 177 3.82 -11.34 21.00
CA GLN A 177 3.17 -10.90 22.24
C GLN A 177 3.81 -9.65 22.86
N GLU A 178 4.85 -9.08 22.24
CA GLU A 178 5.52 -7.91 22.79
C GLU A 178 4.68 -6.65 22.59
N ALA A 179 4.15 -6.12 23.69
CA ALA A 179 3.29 -4.93 23.69
C ALA A 179 4.08 -3.62 23.83
N ARG A 180 5.30 -3.67 24.40
CA ARG A 180 6.14 -2.47 24.58
C ARG A 180 6.71 -2.00 23.24
N GLU A 181 6.36 -0.84 22.79
CA GLU A 181 6.70 -0.33 21.45
C GLU A 181 8.21 -0.38 21.16
N SER A 182 9.05 0.09 22.08
CA SER A 182 10.49 0.09 21.91
C SER A 182 11.12 -1.31 21.79
N TRP A 183 10.55 -2.29 22.51
CA TRP A 183 10.96 -3.69 22.45
C TRP A 183 10.46 -4.35 21.16
N ARG A 184 9.20 -4.15 20.82
CA ARG A 184 8.61 -4.62 19.58
C ARG A 184 9.43 -4.16 18.36
N ALA A 185 9.78 -2.87 18.30
CA ALA A 185 10.58 -2.34 17.19
C ALA A 185 12.00 -2.96 17.12
N ARG A 186 12.63 -3.24 18.28
CA ARG A 186 13.91 -3.95 18.33
C ARG A 186 13.77 -5.42 17.91
N ASN A 187 12.73 -6.10 18.41
CA ASN A 187 12.42 -7.47 18.03
C ASN A 187 12.25 -7.61 16.53
N LEU A 188 11.43 -6.74 15.92
CA LEU A 188 11.20 -6.76 14.49
C LEU A 188 12.51 -6.50 13.71
N ARG A 189 13.28 -5.49 14.14
CA ARG A 189 14.57 -5.16 13.51
C ARG A 189 15.57 -6.32 13.55
N ARG A 190 15.52 -7.15 14.61
CA ARG A 190 16.34 -8.36 14.71
C ARG A 190 15.74 -9.49 13.87
N ALA A 191 14.44 -9.74 13.99
CA ALA A 191 13.72 -10.83 13.34
C ALA A 191 13.78 -10.81 11.80
N ILE A 192 14.00 -9.64 11.19
CA ILE A 192 14.13 -9.53 9.73
C ILE A 192 15.55 -9.74 9.20
N ARG A 193 16.58 -9.92 10.07
CA ARG A 193 17.96 -10.10 9.61
C ARG A 193 18.18 -11.54 9.11
N PRO A 194 18.57 -11.73 7.85
CA PRO A 194 19.04 -13.04 7.39
C PRO A 194 20.43 -13.33 7.99
N GLY A 195 20.80 -14.60 8.14
CA GLY A 195 22.16 -15.00 8.40
C GLY A 195 22.39 -15.95 9.58
N ASP A 196 21.45 -16.11 10.51
CA ASP A 196 21.61 -17.07 11.60
C ASP A 196 20.75 -18.32 11.30
N GLY A 197 21.35 -19.50 11.28
CA GLY A 197 20.77 -20.76 10.81
C GLY A 197 19.50 -21.28 11.53
N GLY A 198 18.98 -20.54 12.47
CA GLY A 198 17.72 -20.81 13.17
C GLY A 198 16.86 -19.57 13.31
N GLY A 199 17.26 -18.45 12.71
CA GLY A 199 16.61 -17.15 12.83
C GLY A 199 15.24 -17.08 12.14
N ILE A 200 14.45 -16.13 12.57
CA ILE A 200 13.08 -15.89 12.09
C ILE A 200 13.09 -15.58 10.60
N ALA A 201 13.97 -14.66 10.14
CA ALA A 201 14.06 -14.29 8.72
C ALA A 201 14.40 -15.47 7.81
N GLN A 202 15.38 -16.27 8.22
CA GLN A 202 15.81 -17.41 7.41
C GLN A 202 14.69 -18.45 7.29
N ARG A 203 14.05 -18.80 8.40
CA ARG A 203 12.93 -19.75 8.40
C ARG A 203 11.79 -19.24 7.52
N LEU A 204 11.48 -17.95 7.58
CA LEU A 204 10.46 -17.29 6.76
C LEU A 204 10.81 -17.38 5.26
N LEU A 205 12.06 -17.07 4.89
CA LEU A 205 12.51 -17.12 3.50
C LEU A 205 12.50 -18.55 2.94
N ILE A 206 12.92 -19.55 3.74
CA ILE A 206 12.85 -20.98 3.35
C ILE A 206 11.39 -21.37 3.06
N GLN A 207 10.45 -20.99 3.94
CA GLN A 207 9.03 -21.31 3.76
C GLN A 207 8.44 -20.59 2.54
N ALA A 208 8.80 -19.32 2.34
CA ALA A 208 8.35 -18.55 1.19
C ALA A 208 8.85 -19.16 -0.12
N ARG A 209 10.14 -19.57 -0.17
CA ARG A 209 10.74 -20.25 -1.32
C ARG A 209 10.04 -21.57 -1.62
N GLY A 210 9.88 -22.45 -0.63
CA GLY A 210 9.19 -23.73 -0.82
C GLY A 210 7.71 -23.52 -1.24
N ARG A 211 7.06 -22.47 -0.77
CA ARG A 211 5.70 -22.13 -1.24
C ARG A 211 5.70 -21.65 -2.68
N LEU A 212 6.66 -20.82 -3.09
CA LEU A 212 6.77 -20.40 -4.47
C LEU A 212 7.01 -21.58 -5.41
N GLU A 213 7.85 -22.53 -5.02
CA GLU A 213 8.05 -23.77 -5.80
C GLU A 213 6.74 -24.54 -5.99
N GLN A 214 5.96 -24.74 -4.92
CA GLN A 214 4.65 -25.40 -5.01
C GLN A 214 3.68 -24.66 -5.93
N VAL A 215 3.64 -23.32 -5.85
CA VAL A 215 2.82 -22.51 -6.76
C VAL A 215 3.29 -22.63 -8.19
N ARG A 216 4.62 -22.64 -8.43
CA ARG A 216 5.19 -22.75 -9.76
C ARG A 216 4.98 -24.12 -10.42
N ALA A 217 4.78 -25.17 -9.63
CA ALA A 217 4.39 -26.48 -10.17
C ALA A 217 3.06 -26.43 -10.94
N LEU A 218 2.14 -25.54 -10.54
CA LEU A 218 0.84 -25.31 -11.20
C LEU A 218 0.87 -24.09 -12.14
N HIS A 219 1.65 -23.06 -11.76
CA HIS A 219 1.74 -21.77 -12.45
C HIS A 219 3.20 -21.42 -12.67
N SER A 220 3.81 -21.99 -13.71
CA SER A 220 5.25 -21.92 -13.99
C SER A 220 5.82 -20.49 -14.07
N GLY A 221 4.98 -19.52 -14.49
CA GLY A 221 5.31 -18.09 -14.55
C GLY A 221 5.29 -17.37 -13.20
N ALA A 222 4.80 -17.99 -12.11
CA ALA A 222 4.66 -17.32 -10.83
C ALA A 222 5.99 -16.77 -10.29
N GLY A 223 5.94 -15.58 -9.67
CA GLY A 223 7.06 -14.88 -9.06
C GLY A 223 6.86 -14.59 -7.58
N GLY A 224 7.99 -14.40 -6.89
CA GLY A 224 8.03 -13.95 -5.50
C GLY A 224 8.59 -12.54 -5.38
N LEU A 225 8.16 -11.81 -4.36
CA LEU A 225 8.64 -10.48 -4.00
C LEU A 225 9.15 -10.49 -2.57
N VAL A 226 10.36 -9.99 -2.34
CA VAL A 226 10.86 -9.69 -0.99
C VAL A 226 10.93 -8.18 -0.82
N ILE A 227 10.22 -7.66 0.19
CA ILE A 227 10.34 -6.26 0.60
C ILE A 227 11.38 -6.19 1.72
N ALA A 228 12.49 -5.57 1.44
CA ALA A 228 13.59 -5.39 2.38
C ALA A 228 13.51 -4.02 3.08
N ARG A 229 14.16 -3.90 4.24
CA ARG A 229 14.20 -2.69 5.06
C ARG A 229 14.97 -1.55 4.38
N ASP A 230 16.14 -1.87 3.83
CA ASP A 230 17.07 -0.93 3.19
C ASP A 230 17.92 -1.65 2.13
N ILE A 231 18.75 -0.90 1.40
CA ILE A 231 19.57 -1.43 0.30
C ILE A 231 20.58 -2.48 0.78
N HIS A 232 21.19 -2.27 1.94
CA HIS A 232 22.14 -3.22 2.50
C HIS A 232 21.46 -4.54 2.84
N HIS A 233 20.32 -4.48 3.49
CA HIS A 233 19.50 -5.63 3.81
C HIS A 233 18.99 -6.35 2.55
N ALA A 234 18.58 -5.60 1.52
CA ALA A 234 18.17 -6.18 0.24
C ALA A 234 19.31 -6.97 -0.44
N ARG A 235 20.54 -6.47 -0.36
CA ARG A 235 21.74 -7.17 -0.86
C ARG A 235 22.00 -8.45 -0.09
N GLN A 236 21.92 -8.43 1.25
CA GLN A 236 22.08 -9.62 2.08
C GLN A 236 21.05 -10.71 1.75
N ILE A 237 19.77 -10.32 1.57
CA ILE A 237 18.72 -11.25 1.17
C ILE A 237 18.98 -11.81 -0.24
N ALA A 238 19.40 -10.97 -1.18
CA ALA A 238 19.70 -11.41 -2.52
C ALA A 238 20.90 -12.39 -2.55
N GLU A 239 21.91 -12.17 -1.71
CA GLU A 239 23.03 -13.09 -1.56
C GLU A 239 22.58 -14.43 -0.99
N TRP A 240 21.82 -14.41 0.10
CA TRP A 240 21.25 -15.61 0.68
C TRP A 240 20.43 -16.42 -0.35
N LEU A 241 19.59 -15.74 -1.15
CA LEU A 241 18.84 -16.41 -2.22
C LEU A 241 19.74 -17.05 -3.28
N ARG A 242 20.90 -16.44 -3.60
CA ARG A 242 21.89 -17.04 -4.53
C ARG A 242 22.56 -18.27 -3.94
N GLU A 243 22.91 -18.23 -2.66
CA GLU A 243 23.44 -19.38 -1.93
C GLU A 243 22.46 -20.56 -1.94
N GLU A 244 21.17 -20.27 -1.93
CA GLU A 244 20.08 -21.25 -2.05
C GLU A 244 19.75 -21.65 -3.51
N GLY A 245 20.54 -21.23 -4.48
CA GLY A 245 20.41 -21.62 -5.90
C GLY A 245 19.37 -20.80 -6.69
N GLU A 246 18.95 -19.65 -6.19
CA GLU A 246 18.06 -18.74 -6.90
C GLU A 246 18.83 -17.62 -7.60
N GLU A 247 18.25 -17.05 -8.64
CA GLU A 247 18.76 -15.84 -9.31
C GLU A 247 17.81 -14.66 -9.06
N PRO A 248 17.92 -13.96 -7.92
CA PRO A 248 17.04 -12.87 -7.61
C PRO A 248 17.36 -11.61 -8.42
N VAL A 249 16.32 -10.95 -8.89
CA VAL A 249 16.39 -9.59 -9.44
C VAL A 249 16.40 -8.61 -8.29
N LEU A 250 17.50 -7.88 -8.08
CA LEU A 250 17.63 -6.86 -7.05
C LEU A 250 17.37 -5.49 -7.65
N VAL A 251 16.48 -4.70 -6.98
CA VAL A 251 16.09 -3.34 -7.41
C VAL A 251 16.04 -2.40 -6.22
N HIS A 252 16.61 -1.20 -6.38
CA HIS A 252 16.55 -0.13 -5.38
C HIS A 252 16.60 1.25 -6.04
N SER A 253 16.32 2.31 -5.28
CA SER A 253 16.22 3.69 -5.78
C SER A 253 17.50 4.26 -6.38
N LEU A 254 18.66 3.73 -6.01
CA LEU A 254 19.97 4.15 -6.52
C LEU A 254 20.42 3.31 -7.75
N ASP A 255 19.60 2.38 -8.22
CA ASP A 255 19.90 1.56 -9.39
C ASP A 255 19.43 2.26 -10.66
N PRO A 256 20.32 2.71 -11.55
CA PRO A 256 19.92 3.35 -12.80
C PRO A 256 19.16 2.40 -13.72
N GLU A 257 19.38 1.09 -13.61
CA GLU A 257 18.73 0.05 -14.40
C GLU A 257 17.44 -0.49 -13.75
N ALA A 258 16.99 0.11 -12.65
CA ALA A 258 15.83 -0.36 -11.89
C ALA A 258 14.59 -0.58 -12.79
N SER A 259 14.29 0.36 -13.68
CA SER A 259 13.14 0.29 -14.57
C SER A 259 13.23 -0.88 -15.56
N ASN A 260 14.43 -1.13 -16.11
CA ASN A 260 14.67 -2.23 -17.06
C ASN A 260 14.59 -3.59 -16.35
N ARG A 261 15.14 -3.69 -15.14
CA ARG A 261 15.06 -4.90 -14.30
C ARG A 261 13.64 -5.22 -13.88
N LEU A 262 12.86 -4.21 -13.50
CA LEU A 262 11.45 -4.37 -13.18
C LEU A 262 10.63 -4.82 -14.41
N ALA A 263 10.91 -4.25 -15.59
CA ALA A 263 10.27 -4.67 -16.83
C ALA A 263 10.63 -6.13 -17.19
N SER A 264 11.90 -6.51 -17.04
CA SER A 264 12.38 -7.87 -17.26
C SER A 264 11.71 -8.86 -16.29
N PHE A 265 11.63 -8.52 -15.01
CA PHE A 265 10.93 -9.36 -14.03
C PHE A 265 9.44 -9.49 -14.38
N ARG A 266 8.77 -8.41 -14.76
CA ARG A 266 7.38 -8.45 -15.22
C ARG A 266 7.22 -9.37 -16.43
N GLY A 267 8.16 -9.36 -17.35
CA GLY A 267 8.22 -10.22 -18.55
C GLY A 267 8.58 -11.68 -18.28
N GLY A 268 8.77 -12.09 -17.03
CA GLY A 268 9.01 -13.48 -16.67
C GLY A 268 10.47 -13.83 -16.30
N ILE A 269 11.42 -12.92 -16.41
CA ILE A 269 12.81 -13.15 -16.07
C ILE A 269 12.99 -13.13 -14.54
N GLY A 270 13.66 -14.14 -14.01
CA GLY A 270 13.87 -14.35 -12.58
C GLY A 270 12.64 -14.86 -11.85
N ARG A 271 12.86 -15.58 -10.76
CA ARG A 271 11.79 -16.10 -9.89
C ARG A 271 11.48 -15.13 -8.75
N TRP A 272 12.52 -14.47 -8.24
CA TRP A 272 12.44 -13.58 -7.10
C TRP A 272 12.81 -12.15 -7.47
N LEU A 273 12.02 -11.21 -6.99
CA LEU A 273 12.33 -9.79 -6.97
C LEU A 273 12.64 -9.40 -5.53
N VAL A 274 13.81 -8.81 -5.29
CA VAL A 274 14.17 -8.23 -3.99
C VAL A 274 14.20 -6.73 -4.14
N SER A 275 13.41 -6.04 -3.35
CA SER A 275 13.29 -4.58 -3.44
C SER A 275 13.20 -3.92 -2.07
N VAL A 276 13.69 -2.70 -2.00
CA VAL A 276 13.37 -1.75 -0.96
C VAL A 276 12.12 -0.98 -1.43
N ASP A 277 11.43 -0.31 -0.60
CA ASP A 277 10.17 0.45 -0.77
C ASP A 277 9.65 0.76 -2.20
N MET A 278 10.51 0.81 -3.23
CA MET A 278 10.14 1.12 -4.63
C MET A 278 9.02 0.25 -5.19
N CYS A 279 8.98 -1.04 -4.80
CA CYS A 279 7.95 -1.96 -5.26
C CYS A 279 6.70 -1.94 -4.38
N ALA A 280 6.69 -1.19 -3.30
CA ALA A 280 5.48 -0.95 -2.51
C ALA A 280 4.51 -0.02 -3.25
N GLU A 281 5.02 0.91 -4.07
CA GLU A 281 4.21 1.84 -4.85
C GLU A 281 4.54 1.76 -6.36
N GLY A 282 3.52 1.84 -7.20
CA GLY A 282 3.68 2.03 -8.66
C GLY A 282 4.17 0.82 -9.47
N PHE A 283 4.62 -0.26 -8.86
CA PHE A 283 5.04 -1.47 -9.57
C PHE A 283 3.90 -2.46 -9.72
N ASP A 284 3.66 -2.90 -10.94
CA ASP A 284 2.64 -3.87 -11.29
C ASP A 284 3.26 -5.10 -11.96
N ALA A 285 3.12 -6.25 -11.30
CA ALA A 285 3.52 -7.55 -11.84
C ALA A 285 2.50 -8.62 -11.43
N PRO A 286 1.48 -8.87 -12.25
CA PRO A 286 0.40 -9.83 -11.96
C PRO A 286 0.87 -11.26 -11.72
N ARG A 287 2.09 -11.59 -12.15
CA ARG A 287 2.73 -12.89 -11.88
C ARG A 287 3.13 -13.11 -10.41
N LEU A 288 3.09 -12.07 -9.56
CA LEU A 288 3.43 -12.19 -8.14
C LEU A 288 2.41 -13.06 -7.41
N ARG A 289 2.90 -14.09 -6.72
CA ARG A 289 2.10 -15.05 -5.95
C ARG A 289 2.58 -15.23 -4.51
N VAL A 290 3.80 -14.84 -4.22
CA VAL A 290 4.41 -14.92 -2.89
C VAL A 290 5.05 -13.59 -2.55
N VAL A 291 4.75 -13.06 -1.37
CA VAL A 291 5.38 -11.86 -0.82
C VAL A 291 6.02 -12.20 0.51
N ALA A 292 7.31 -11.92 0.68
CA ALA A 292 8.02 -11.95 1.95
C ALA A 292 8.26 -10.51 2.42
N TYR A 293 7.57 -10.11 3.50
CA TYR A 293 7.65 -8.75 4.04
C TYR A 293 8.69 -8.69 5.15
N LEU A 294 9.89 -8.23 4.84
CA LEU A 294 11.05 -8.12 5.73
C LEU A 294 11.45 -6.65 5.93
N SER A 295 10.47 -5.80 6.22
CA SER A 295 10.67 -4.37 6.48
C SER A 295 10.38 -4.00 7.93
N THR A 296 11.00 -2.93 8.43
CA THR A 296 10.68 -2.32 9.73
C THR A 296 9.52 -1.33 9.65
N VAL A 297 9.01 -1.05 8.46
CA VAL A 297 7.86 -0.18 8.25
C VAL A 297 6.59 -0.96 8.54
N VAL A 298 5.95 -0.67 9.66
CA VAL A 298 4.74 -1.38 10.14
C VAL A 298 3.46 -0.55 9.98
N THR A 299 3.48 0.48 9.13
CA THR A 299 2.27 1.26 8.86
C THR A 299 1.29 0.45 8.02
N ARG A 300 -0.01 0.60 8.31
CA ARG A 300 -1.08 -0.11 7.60
C ARG A 300 -1.01 0.11 6.10
N SER A 301 -0.84 1.37 5.66
CA SER A 301 -0.78 1.72 4.24
C SER A 301 0.35 0.98 3.52
N ARG A 302 1.58 1.05 4.03
CA ARG A 302 2.74 0.38 3.41
C ARG A 302 2.59 -1.14 3.36
N PHE A 303 2.14 -1.74 4.46
CA PHE A 303 1.93 -3.18 4.49
C PHE A 303 0.87 -3.61 3.48
N VAL A 304 -0.29 -2.95 3.46
CA VAL A 304 -1.38 -3.28 2.52
C VAL A 304 -0.95 -3.04 1.08
N GLN A 305 -0.27 -1.94 0.77
CA GLN A 305 0.29 -1.70 -0.56
C GLN A 305 1.25 -2.80 -1.02
N ALA A 306 2.10 -3.30 -0.13
CA ALA A 306 3.03 -4.38 -0.45
C ALA A 306 2.32 -5.71 -0.74
N ILE A 307 1.39 -6.13 0.13
CA ILE A 307 0.72 -7.43 0.01
C ILE A 307 -0.27 -7.47 -1.15
N THR A 308 -0.92 -6.35 -1.46
CA THR A 308 -1.89 -6.28 -2.57
C THR A 308 -1.23 -6.34 -3.96
N ARG A 309 0.09 -6.30 -4.05
CA ARG A 309 0.79 -6.61 -5.31
C ARG A 309 0.56 -8.06 -5.76
N ALA A 310 0.35 -8.98 -4.82
CA ALA A 310 0.15 -10.40 -5.12
C ALA A 310 -1.32 -10.78 -5.41
N VAL A 311 -2.29 -9.88 -5.25
CA VAL A 311 -3.70 -10.19 -5.53
C VAL A 311 -4.08 -10.03 -7.00
N ARG A 312 -3.24 -9.38 -7.80
CA ARG A 312 -3.54 -9.04 -9.20
C ARG A 312 -3.52 -10.25 -10.12
N LEU A 313 -4.33 -10.18 -11.17
CA LEU A 313 -4.43 -11.17 -12.23
C LEU A 313 -3.97 -10.56 -13.56
N GLU A 314 -3.48 -11.39 -14.47
CA GLU A 314 -3.27 -11.01 -15.86
C GLU A 314 -4.59 -11.14 -16.62
N ASP A 315 -4.88 -10.21 -17.51
CA ASP A 315 -6.15 -10.16 -18.25
C ASP A 315 -6.38 -11.44 -19.08
N ASP A 316 -5.32 -12.00 -19.66
CA ASP A 316 -5.35 -13.24 -20.44
C ASP A 316 -5.59 -14.50 -19.58
N ARG A 317 -5.26 -14.45 -18.29
CA ARG A 317 -5.47 -15.55 -17.35
C ARG A 317 -6.84 -15.52 -16.66
N MET A 318 -7.58 -14.44 -16.76
CA MET A 318 -8.89 -14.32 -16.10
C MET A 318 -9.87 -15.40 -16.55
N GLY A 319 -9.74 -15.92 -17.78
CA GLY A 319 -10.54 -17.02 -18.30
C GLY A 319 -9.99 -18.42 -18.03
N ALA A 320 -8.69 -18.55 -17.70
CA ALA A 320 -8.02 -19.84 -17.61
C ALA A 320 -8.04 -20.46 -16.20
N GLU A 321 -8.18 -19.64 -15.15
CA GLU A 321 -8.23 -20.11 -13.77
C GLU A 321 -9.69 -20.19 -13.27
N GLY A 322 -10.03 -21.28 -12.55
CA GLY A 322 -11.35 -21.42 -11.92
C GLY A 322 -11.64 -20.39 -10.83
N ILE A 323 -12.93 -20.16 -10.53
CA ILE A 323 -13.38 -19.37 -9.38
C ILE A 323 -13.91 -20.32 -8.32
N PRO A 324 -13.46 -20.26 -7.06
CA PRO A 324 -12.52 -19.31 -6.48
C PRO A 324 -11.09 -19.45 -7.01
N ARG A 325 -10.37 -18.31 -7.10
CA ARG A 325 -8.98 -18.29 -7.55
C ARG A 325 -8.05 -18.91 -6.52
N ASP A 326 -6.96 -19.51 -6.98
CA ASP A 326 -5.91 -19.99 -6.08
C ASP A 326 -5.29 -18.84 -5.29
N PRO A 327 -5.05 -19.00 -3.97
CA PRO A 327 -4.54 -17.95 -3.13
C PRO A 327 -3.11 -17.54 -3.50
N SER A 328 -2.79 -16.29 -3.21
CA SER A 328 -1.42 -15.82 -3.09
C SER A 328 -1.01 -15.76 -1.62
N TYR A 329 0.29 -15.79 -1.35
CA TYR A 329 0.82 -16.02 -0.01
C TYR A 329 1.65 -14.86 0.48
N VAL A 330 1.43 -14.46 1.73
CA VAL A 330 2.19 -13.41 2.40
C VAL A 330 2.91 -14.01 3.60
N PHE A 331 4.22 -13.86 3.62
CA PHE A 331 5.09 -14.27 4.71
C PHE A 331 5.64 -13.03 5.41
N ALA A 332 5.51 -12.94 6.72
CA ALA A 332 6.02 -11.83 7.52
C ALA A 332 6.44 -12.31 8.92
N PRO A 333 7.33 -11.60 9.64
CA PRO A 333 7.53 -11.81 11.05
C PRO A 333 6.22 -11.58 11.82
N ALA A 334 5.98 -12.32 12.90
CA ALA A 334 4.77 -12.21 13.69
C ALA A 334 4.76 -10.93 14.57
N ASP A 335 5.02 -9.78 13.96
CA ASP A 335 4.86 -8.50 14.65
C ASP A 335 3.37 -8.22 14.90
N PRO A 336 2.98 -7.83 16.15
CA PRO A 336 1.59 -7.58 16.51
C PRO A 336 0.85 -6.60 15.59
N LEU A 337 1.52 -5.56 15.10
CA LEU A 337 0.92 -4.59 14.19
C LEU A 337 0.68 -5.18 12.80
N LEU A 338 1.63 -5.94 12.26
CA LEU A 338 1.45 -6.60 10.96
C LEU A 338 0.31 -7.62 11.01
N ILE A 339 0.20 -8.39 12.09
CA ILE A 339 -0.93 -9.31 12.32
C ILE A 339 -2.25 -8.54 12.40
N ALA A 340 -2.29 -7.43 13.16
CA ALA A 340 -3.48 -6.58 13.26
C ALA A 340 -3.89 -6.01 11.91
N HIS A 341 -2.94 -5.54 11.09
CA HIS A 341 -3.23 -5.01 9.75
C HIS A 341 -3.76 -6.08 8.80
N ALA A 342 -3.22 -7.30 8.84
CA ALA A 342 -3.74 -8.42 8.05
C ALA A 342 -5.19 -8.77 8.44
N ARG A 343 -5.50 -8.79 9.74
CA ARG A 343 -6.87 -9.00 10.25
C ARG A 343 -7.82 -7.89 9.80
N THR A 344 -7.38 -6.64 9.90
CA THR A 344 -8.20 -5.48 9.53
C THR A 344 -8.42 -5.41 8.02
N TRP A 345 -7.43 -5.78 7.20
CA TRP A 345 -7.58 -5.86 5.75
C TRP A 345 -8.69 -6.83 5.36
N ALA A 346 -8.79 -7.96 6.06
CA ALA A 346 -9.84 -8.95 5.82
C ALA A 346 -11.25 -8.44 6.20
N ARG A 347 -11.38 -7.43 7.06
CA ARG A 347 -12.67 -6.93 7.58
C ARG A 347 -13.19 -5.68 6.88
N SER A 348 -12.40 -5.06 5.99
CA SER A 348 -12.76 -3.81 5.28
C SER A 348 -13.26 -2.70 6.21
N GLU A 349 -12.58 -2.46 7.33
CA GLU A 349 -12.99 -1.46 8.31
C GLU A 349 -12.85 -0.03 7.76
N PRO A 350 -13.84 0.87 8.04
CA PRO A 350 -13.79 2.24 7.56
C PRO A 350 -12.64 3.03 8.21
N TYR A 351 -12.13 4.00 7.46
CA TYR A 351 -11.05 4.87 7.94
C TYR A 351 -11.58 5.91 8.93
N VAL A 352 -11.00 5.91 10.12
CA VAL A 352 -11.30 6.85 11.19
C VAL A 352 -10.21 7.92 11.27
N ILE A 353 -10.61 9.18 11.19
CA ILE A 353 -9.72 10.33 11.37
C ILE A 353 -9.52 10.55 12.87
N ARG A 354 -8.33 10.95 13.31
CA ARG A 354 -8.09 11.37 14.68
C ARG A 354 -9.12 12.44 15.08
N SER A 355 -9.88 12.20 16.15
CA SER A 355 -10.63 13.25 16.77
C SER A 355 -9.64 14.21 17.45
N HIS A 356 -9.79 15.52 17.24
CA HIS A 356 -8.99 16.56 17.92
C HIS A 356 -9.14 16.57 19.45
N ALA A 357 -9.92 15.67 20.04
CA ALA A 357 -10.07 15.53 21.48
C ALA A 357 -9.05 14.51 22.00
N ALA A 358 -8.02 15.05 22.64
CA ALA A 358 -6.99 14.35 23.41
C ALA A 358 -5.94 13.58 22.56
N SER A 359 -4.95 14.31 22.08
CA SER A 359 -3.59 13.75 22.14
C SER A 359 -3.34 13.37 23.61
N PRO A 360 -3.03 12.10 23.93
CA PRO A 360 -2.38 11.84 25.20
C PRO A 360 -1.10 12.69 25.15
N ALA A 361 -0.97 13.63 26.10
CA ALA A 361 0.26 14.35 26.28
C ALA A 361 1.39 13.31 26.24
N PRO A 362 2.49 13.54 25.50
CA PRO A 362 3.64 12.67 25.62
C PRO A 362 3.93 12.60 27.11
N GLU A 363 3.92 11.40 27.66
CA GLU A 363 4.40 11.21 29.02
C GLU A 363 5.82 11.73 29.00
N MET A 364 5.98 12.95 29.46
CA MET A 364 7.27 13.54 29.79
C MET A 364 7.81 12.66 30.90
N GLY A 365 8.50 11.61 30.50
CA GLY A 365 9.37 10.90 31.40
C GLY A 365 10.28 11.94 32.02
N GLY A 366 10.05 12.21 33.30
CA GLY A 366 10.89 13.10 34.07
C GLY A 366 12.35 12.74 33.88
N PRO A 367 13.29 13.66 34.07
CA PRO A 367 14.70 13.39 33.92
C PRO A 367 15.15 12.46 35.04
N GLY A 368 14.97 11.15 34.81
CA GLY A 368 15.64 10.10 35.58
C GLY A 368 17.10 10.13 35.15
N ALA A 369 17.92 10.80 35.91
CA ALA A 369 19.37 10.69 35.86
C ALA A 369 19.78 9.27 36.26
N GLY A 370 19.78 8.37 35.33
CA GLY A 370 20.37 7.05 35.38
C GLY A 370 20.73 6.69 33.96
N GLY A 371 22.02 6.56 33.66
CA GLY A 371 22.50 6.20 32.33
C GLY A 371 21.76 4.97 31.84
N ALA A 372 20.82 5.17 30.91
CA ALA A 372 20.04 4.11 30.30
C ALA A 372 21.01 3.22 29.54
N GLN A 373 21.37 2.08 30.12
CA GLN A 373 22.17 1.07 29.46
C GLN A 373 21.42 0.63 28.19
N THR A 374 22.07 0.78 27.04
CA THR A 374 21.49 0.47 25.76
C THR A 374 21.20 -1.03 25.67
N LEU A 375 19.94 -1.40 25.54
CA LEU A 375 19.54 -2.77 25.25
C LEU A 375 19.91 -3.12 23.80
N THR A 376 20.66 -4.21 23.64
CA THR A 376 21.05 -4.71 22.32
C THR A 376 20.43 -6.07 22.08
N ALA A 377 19.76 -6.23 20.93
CA ALA A 377 19.25 -7.54 20.52
C ALA A 377 20.41 -8.42 20.05
N LEU A 378 20.61 -9.56 20.71
CA LEU A 378 21.76 -10.47 20.52
C LEU A 378 21.43 -11.59 19.55
N ALA A 379 20.31 -12.29 19.77
CA ALA A 379 19.91 -13.47 19.02
C ALA A 379 18.39 -13.50 18.81
N ASP A 380 17.95 -14.33 17.90
CA ASP A 380 16.53 -14.66 17.69
C ASP A 380 16.39 -16.15 17.37
N GLY A 381 15.21 -16.69 17.62
CA GLY A 381 14.86 -18.06 17.30
C GLY A 381 13.45 -18.17 16.74
N ALA A 382 13.29 -18.99 15.71
CA ALA A 382 12.00 -19.22 15.09
C ALA A 382 11.13 -20.15 15.96
N GLY A 383 9.87 -19.79 16.12
CA GLY A 383 8.83 -20.56 16.80
C GLY A 383 7.77 -21.08 15.84
N ALA A 384 6.52 -21.12 16.29
CA ALA A 384 5.38 -21.56 15.51
C ALA A 384 5.03 -20.57 14.38
N VAL A 385 4.26 -21.05 13.41
CA VAL A 385 3.72 -20.21 12.33
C VAL A 385 2.25 -19.89 12.62
N ILE A 386 1.90 -18.62 12.61
CA ILE A 386 0.52 -18.14 12.75
C ILE A 386 -0.06 -18.01 11.36
N HIS A 387 -1.14 -18.75 11.09
CA HIS A 387 -1.87 -18.72 9.81
C HIS A 387 -3.09 -17.82 9.93
N LEU A 388 -3.28 -16.95 8.95
CA LEU A 388 -4.51 -16.20 8.76
C LEU A 388 -4.94 -16.36 7.30
N GLY A 389 -6.14 -16.85 7.08
CA GLY A 389 -6.80 -16.83 5.77
C GLY A 389 -7.55 -15.49 5.62
N GLY A 390 -7.61 -14.96 4.45
CA GLY A 390 -8.36 -13.72 4.28
C GLY A 390 -8.86 -13.47 2.87
N PRO A 391 -9.93 -12.70 2.79
CA PRO A 391 -10.93 -12.45 3.81
C PRO A 391 -11.84 -13.67 4.00
N GLU A 392 -11.95 -14.16 5.21
CA GLU A 392 -13.00 -15.13 5.53
C GLU A 392 -14.34 -14.40 5.54
N LEU A 393 -15.25 -14.86 4.69
CA LEU A 393 -16.63 -14.43 4.74
C LEU A 393 -17.24 -14.88 6.08
N PRO A 394 -17.82 -13.96 6.85
CA PRO A 394 -18.67 -14.38 7.95
C PRO A 394 -19.68 -15.42 7.46
N ALA A 395 -19.90 -16.50 8.21
CA ALA A 395 -20.73 -17.64 7.80
C ALA A 395 -22.15 -17.23 7.33
N PHE A 396 -22.67 -16.10 7.81
CA PHE A 396 -23.97 -15.56 7.38
C PHE A 396 -23.94 -14.89 5.99
N LEU A 397 -22.76 -14.54 5.45
CA LEU A 397 -22.56 -13.99 4.11
C LEU A 397 -22.12 -15.07 3.11
N ALA A 398 -21.81 -16.28 3.57
CA ALA A 398 -21.38 -17.40 2.74
C ALA A 398 -22.51 -18.02 1.90
N LYS A 399 -23.76 -17.56 2.00
CA LYS A 399 -24.80 -17.90 1.04
C LYS A 399 -24.43 -17.24 -0.29
N PRO A 400 -24.51 -17.99 -1.42
CA PRO A 400 -24.28 -17.42 -2.72
C PRO A 400 -25.27 -16.27 -2.92
N ALA A 401 -24.81 -15.05 -2.73
CA ALA A 401 -25.55 -13.89 -3.21
C ALA A 401 -25.67 -14.11 -4.73
N ARG A 402 -26.88 -14.18 -5.27
CA ARG A 402 -27.08 -14.02 -6.69
C ARG A 402 -26.32 -12.78 -7.08
N SER A 403 -25.33 -12.95 -7.92
CA SER A 403 -24.46 -11.88 -8.38
C SER A 403 -25.32 -10.93 -9.24
N ASP A 404 -25.85 -9.90 -8.63
CA ASP A 404 -26.39 -8.74 -9.36
C ASP A 404 -25.25 -7.82 -9.85
N TYR A 405 -24.01 -8.29 -9.71
CA TYR A 405 -22.86 -7.61 -10.27
C TYR A 405 -22.78 -7.92 -11.76
N HIS A 406 -23.52 -7.14 -12.55
CA HIS A 406 -23.29 -7.07 -13.97
C HIS A 406 -21.91 -6.44 -14.18
N ARG A 407 -20.97 -7.27 -14.59
CA ARG A 407 -19.72 -6.80 -15.21
C ARG A 407 -20.14 -5.84 -16.31
N PRO A 408 -19.74 -4.55 -16.30
CA PRO A 408 -19.99 -3.70 -17.45
C PRO A 408 -19.31 -4.36 -18.63
N ALA A 409 -20.09 -4.71 -19.65
CA ALA A 409 -19.54 -5.13 -20.92
C ALA A 409 -18.53 -4.09 -21.37
N PRO A 410 -17.46 -4.44 -22.13
CA PRO A 410 -16.52 -3.47 -22.66
C PRO A 410 -17.24 -2.64 -23.74
N GLY A 411 -17.97 -1.66 -23.30
CA GLY A 411 -18.79 -0.76 -24.05
C GLY A 411 -19.55 0.07 -23.03
N PHE A 412 -19.06 1.27 -22.79
CA PHE A 412 -19.68 2.25 -21.93
C PHE A 412 -21.17 2.34 -22.14
N THR A 413 -21.94 1.94 -21.17
CA THR A 413 -23.31 2.41 -21.05
C THR A 413 -23.61 2.59 -19.58
N THR A 414 -23.79 3.85 -19.23
CA THR A 414 -24.44 4.31 -18.01
C THR A 414 -23.62 4.15 -16.74
N LEU A 415 -22.54 4.90 -16.64
CA LEU A 415 -22.10 5.43 -15.38
C LEU A 415 -23.12 6.44 -14.89
N CYS A 416 -23.74 6.12 -13.76
CA CYS A 416 -24.49 7.02 -12.91
C CYS A 416 -25.59 7.82 -13.59
N GLN A 417 -26.80 7.31 -13.58
CA GLN A 417 -27.88 8.25 -13.31
C GLN A 417 -27.56 8.86 -11.93
N PRO A 418 -27.34 10.19 -11.86
CA PRO A 418 -27.26 10.87 -10.58
C PRO A 418 -28.61 10.64 -9.91
N THR A 419 -28.62 9.90 -8.80
CA THR A 419 -29.71 10.08 -7.85
C THR A 419 -29.71 11.55 -7.53
N PRO A 420 -30.83 12.27 -7.72
CA PRO A 420 -30.91 13.68 -7.42
C PRO A 420 -30.98 13.86 -5.90
N THR A 421 -29.89 13.68 -5.21
CA THR A 421 -29.70 14.23 -3.89
C THR A 421 -28.74 15.39 -4.07
N ASN A 422 -29.35 16.55 -4.28
CA ASN A 422 -28.72 17.86 -4.17
C ASN A 422 -28.08 18.01 -2.80
N ALA A 423 -26.89 17.44 -2.64
CA ALA A 423 -26.05 17.65 -1.46
C ALA A 423 -25.04 18.79 -1.68
N TRP A 424 -25.24 19.61 -2.70
CA TRP A 424 -24.35 20.75 -3.03
C TRP A 424 -25.03 22.10 -2.90
N ASP A 425 -26.26 22.17 -2.42
CA ASP A 425 -26.85 23.41 -1.92
C ASP A 425 -26.44 23.68 -0.45
N ALA A 426 -25.13 23.72 -0.18
CA ALA A 426 -24.60 24.23 1.06
C ALA A 426 -24.36 25.75 0.95
N GLY A 427 -25.35 26.48 0.57
CA GLY A 427 -25.33 27.93 0.44
C GLY A 427 -26.42 28.65 1.18
N LYS A 428 -27.07 28.03 2.17
CA LYS A 428 -27.97 28.75 3.08
C LYS A 428 -27.94 28.11 4.45
N VAL A 429 -27.18 28.74 5.32
CA VAL A 429 -27.33 28.65 6.76
C VAL A 429 -28.17 29.84 7.17
N PRO A 430 -29.24 29.68 7.98
CA PRO A 430 -29.64 30.72 8.91
C PRO A 430 -28.73 30.71 10.13
#